data_437e74bc2e0913d68f8c53555a4f170d
#
_entry.id   437e74bc2e0913d68f8c53555a4f170d
#
_cell.length_a   1.000
_cell.length_b   1.000
_cell.length_c   1.000
_cell.angle_alpha   90.00
_cell.angle_beta   90.00
_cell.angle_gamma   90.00
#
_symmetry.space_group_name_H-M   'P 1'
#
loop_
_entity.id
_entity.type
_entity.pdbx_description
1 polymer ?
#
loop_
_entity_poly.entity_id
_entity_poly.type
_entity_poly.pdbx_seq_one_letter_code
_entity_poly.pdbx_strand_id
1 'polypeptide(L)'
;MCIRDSTMTHLRPRTNTFNAAFRVRGQAAFALHQFFHEHGFTYVHTPIFTGSDCEGAGEMFQVTTLDLNDIPRNDEGGVDYTKDFFKRPVNLTVSGQLEAEAMAMALGNVYTFGPTFRAEKSYDTRHAAEFWMIEPEMAFADLNTYLETAEAMTRYVIRYLLDNCPDELAFFNQFFDKGLIERLELVASSDFARVTY
;
A
#
# COMPACT_ATOMS: atom_id res chain seq x y z
N MET A 1 -20.63 -24.57 -11.73
CA MET A 1 -20.39 -23.78 -12.97
C MET A 1 -18.95 -23.27 -12.87
N CYS A 2 -18.00 -23.92 -13.55
CA CYS A 2 -16.61 -23.47 -13.57
C CYS A 2 -16.53 -22.19 -14.41
N ILE A 3 -16.54 -21.04 -13.77
CA ILE A 3 -16.17 -19.78 -14.40
C ILE A 3 -14.66 -19.87 -14.63
N ARG A 4 -14.24 -19.85 -15.90
CA ARG A 4 -12.81 -19.74 -16.23
C ARG A 4 -12.34 -18.36 -15.80
N ASP A 5 -11.71 -18.28 -14.63
CA ASP A 5 -11.33 -17.05 -13.93
C ASP A 5 -10.41 -16.12 -14.74
N SER A 6 -9.69 -16.65 -15.72
CA SER A 6 -8.66 -15.92 -16.43
C SER A 6 -9.14 -14.95 -17.51
N THR A 7 -10.36 -15.16 -18.06
CA THR A 7 -10.83 -14.38 -19.22
C THR A 7 -11.96 -13.40 -18.93
N MET A 8 -12.64 -13.52 -17.78
CA MET A 8 -13.80 -12.70 -17.41
C MET A 8 -13.52 -11.97 -16.07
N THR A 9 -12.70 -10.94 -16.13
CA THR A 9 -12.20 -10.23 -14.95
C THR A 9 -13.29 -9.68 -14.03
N HIS A 10 -14.39 -9.17 -14.58
CA HIS A 10 -15.50 -8.62 -13.79
C HIS A 10 -16.31 -9.69 -13.03
N LEU A 11 -16.12 -10.98 -13.35
CA LEU A 11 -16.73 -12.08 -12.61
C LEU A 11 -15.83 -12.70 -11.54
N ARG A 12 -14.55 -12.33 -11.50
CA ARG A 12 -13.59 -12.84 -10.50
C ARG A 12 -14.10 -12.73 -9.05
N PRO A 13 -14.69 -11.60 -8.60
CA PRO A 13 -15.19 -11.48 -7.23
C PRO A 13 -16.29 -12.50 -6.85
N ARG A 14 -16.91 -13.17 -7.83
CA ARG A 14 -17.92 -14.21 -7.61
C ARG A 14 -17.35 -15.61 -7.42
N THR A 15 -16.06 -15.79 -7.65
CA THR A 15 -15.38 -17.06 -7.40
C THR A 15 -15.00 -17.18 -5.93
N ASN A 16 -14.93 -18.41 -5.41
CA ASN A 16 -14.59 -18.64 -4.01
C ASN A 16 -13.23 -18.04 -3.65
N THR A 17 -12.23 -18.20 -4.52
CA THR A 17 -10.87 -17.69 -4.30
C THR A 17 -10.84 -16.18 -4.17
N PHE A 18 -11.38 -15.45 -5.15
CA PHE A 18 -11.34 -13.99 -5.10
C PHE A 18 -12.30 -13.41 -4.05
N ASN A 19 -13.45 -14.07 -3.82
CA ASN A 19 -14.36 -13.66 -2.75
C ASN A 19 -13.67 -13.74 -1.39
N ALA A 20 -13.03 -14.87 -1.08
CA ALA A 20 -12.26 -15.04 0.15
C ALA A 20 -11.09 -14.02 0.24
N ALA A 21 -10.32 -13.86 -0.84
CA ALA A 21 -9.20 -12.91 -0.87
C ALA A 21 -9.65 -11.46 -0.60
N PHE A 22 -10.74 -11.01 -1.24
CA PHE A 22 -11.24 -9.64 -1.02
C PHE A 22 -11.84 -9.44 0.37
N ARG A 23 -12.45 -10.47 0.98
CA ARG A 23 -12.91 -10.40 2.37
C ARG A 23 -11.74 -10.26 3.34
N VAL A 24 -10.73 -11.12 3.22
CA VAL A 24 -9.51 -11.03 4.04
C VAL A 24 -8.82 -9.68 3.86
N ARG A 25 -8.66 -9.22 2.61
CA ARG A 25 -8.07 -7.90 2.33
C ARG A 25 -8.85 -6.76 2.99
N GLY A 26 -10.18 -6.79 2.90
CA GLY A 26 -11.04 -5.77 3.54
C GLY A 26 -10.89 -5.77 5.05
N GLN A 27 -10.89 -6.94 5.69
CA GLN A 27 -10.68 -7.06 7.14
C GLN A 27 -9.27 -6.65 7.55
N ALA A 28 -8.24 -6.98 6.78
CA ALA A 28 -6.88 -6.55 7.03
C ALA A 28 -6.75 -5.01 6.98
N ALA A 29 -7.38 -4.37 6.00
CA ALA A 29 -7.39 -2.91 5.90
C ALA A 29 -8.07 -2.25 7.11
N PHE A 30 -9.20 -2.80 7.54
CA PHE A 30 -9.89 -2.33 8.74
C PHE A 30 -9.04 -2.52 10.00
N ALA A 31 -8.41 -3.70 10.16
CA ALA A 31 -7.53 -3.99 11.28
C ALA A 31 -6.34 -3.02 11.37
N LEU A 32 -5.74 -2.64 10.24
CA LEU A 32 -4.69 -1.62 10.19
C LEU A 32 -5.18 -0.28 10.70
N HIS A 33 -6.32 0.20 10.22
CA HIS A 33 -6.92 1.45 10.70
C HIS A 33 -7.22 1.40 12.21
N GLN A 34 -7.77 0.29 12.68
CA GLN A 34 -8.10 0.11 14.08
C GLN A 34 -6.84 0.11 14.96
N PHE A 35 -5.81 -0.65 14.57
CA PHE A 35 -4.54 -0.68 15.28
C PHE A 35 -3.94 0.72 15.46
N PHE A 36 -3.79 1.47 14.39
CA PHE A 36 -3.18 2.80 14.45
C PHE A 36 -4.03 3.78 15.24
N HIS A 37 -5.36 3.72 15.10
CA HIS A 37 -6.26 4.56 15.89
C HIS A 37 -6.14 4.26 17.39
N GLU A 38 -6.11 3.01 17.80
CA GLU A 38 -5.99 2.58 19.20
C GLU A 38 -4.62 2.93 19.81
N HIS A 39 -3.59 3.05 18.96
CA HIS A 39 -2.24 3.45 19.37
C HIS A 39 -1.96 4.95 19.25
N GLY A 40 -3.01 5.77 19.07
CA GLY A 40 -2.91 7.22 19.10
C GLY A 40 -2.34 7.86 17.84
N PHE A 41 -2.34 7.15 16.71
CA PHE A 41 -1.96 7.71 15.43
C PHE A 41 -3.12 8.42 14.77
N THR A 42 -2.82 9.53 14.11
CA THR A 42 -3.79 10.25 13.27
C THR A 42 -3.68 9.76 11.83
N TYR A 43 -4.80 9.30 11.26
CA TYR A 43 -4.86 9.00 9.83
C TYR A 43 -4.78 10.31 9.02
N VAL A 44 -3.87 10.37 8.06
CA VAL A 44 -3.72 11.50 7.15
C VAL A 44 -3.79 11.03 5.70
N HIS A 45 -4.50 11.79 4.87
CA HIS A 45 -4.56 11.54 3.44
C HIS A 45 -3.54 12.45 2.73
N THR A 46 -2.56 11.82 2.07
CA THR A 46 -1.57 12.53 1.27
C THR A 46 -1.96 12.58 -0.19
N PRO A 47 -1.61 13.65 -0.93
CA PRO A 47 -1.96 13.78 -2.33
C PRO A 47 -1.39 12.65 -3.20
N ILE A 48 -2.20 12.16 -4.13
CA ILE A 48 -1.78 11.17 -5.13
C ILE A 48 -1.02 11.85 -6.29
N PHE A 49 -1.43 13.08 -6.64
CA PHE A 49 -0.74 13.90 -7.63
C PHE A 49 0.37 14.69 -6.96
N THR A 50 1.60 14.51 -7.41
CA THR A 50 2.77 15.16 -6.82
C THR A 50 3.72 15.71 -7.89
N GLY A 51 4.41 16.80 -7.54
CA GLY A 51 5.54 17.31 -8.31
C GLY A 51 6.89 16.84 -7.78
N SER A 52 6.90 16.02 -6.72
CA SER A 52 8.11 15.60 -6.01
C SER A 52 8.30 14.09 -6.09
N ASP A 53 9.53 13.65 -6.32
CA ASP A 53 9.93 12.25 -6.17
C ASP A 53 10.37 12.02 -4.72
N CYS A 54 9.62 11.21 -3.98
CA CYS A 54 9.85 10.99 -2.57
C CYS A 54 11.09 10.15 -2.28
N GLU A 55 11.32 9.11 -3.08
CA GLU A 55 12.35 8.10 -2.76
C GLU A 55 13.55 8.14 -3.72
N GLY A 56 13.60 9.11 -4.66
CA GLY A 56 14.59 9.11 -5.72
C GLY A 56 14.43 7.90 -6.66
N ALA A 57 13.27 7.30 -6.68
CA ALA A 57 12.99 6.07 -7.42
C ALA A 57 12.99 6.25 -8.94
N GLY A 58 13.03 7.49 -9.44
CA GLY A 58 13.31 7.86 -10.81
C GLY A 58 12.29 7.45 -11.88
N GLU A 59 11.40 6.51 -11.61
CA GLU A 59 10.41 6.02 -12.56
C GLU A 59 8.97 6.24 -12.05
N MET A 60 8.50 7.48 -12.20
CA MET A 60 7.14 7.88 -11.85
C MET A 60 6.24 7.87 -13.10
N PHE A 61 4.99 7.48 -12.92
CA PHE A 61 3.96 7.68 -13.93
C PHE A 61 3.63 9.16 -14.05
N GLN A 62 3.81 9.72 -15.23
CA GLN A 62 3.46 11.11 -15.50
C GLN A 62 1.95 11.25 -15.73
N VAL A 63 1.38 12.32 -15.17
CA VAL A 63 -0.03 12.71 -15.37
C VAL A 63 -0.08 13.97 -16.23
N THR A 64 -0.82 13.92 -17.32
CA THR A 64 -0.98 15.05 -18.24
C THR A 64 -2.37 15.03 -18.88
N THR A 65 -2.86 16.23 -19.21
CA THR A 65 -4.07 16.43 -20.02
C THR A 65 -3.73 16.92 -21.44
N LEU A 66 -2.43 17.01 -21.77
CA LEU A 66 -1.99 17.38 -23.14
C LEU A 66 -2.34 16.27 -24.13
N ASP A 67 -2.69 16.67 -25.35
CA ASP A 67 -2.85 15.70 -26.44
C ASP A 67 -1.48 15.13 -26.82
N LEU A 68 -1.31 13.83 -26.60
CA LEU A 68 -0.05 13.13 -26.91
C LEU A 68 0.25 13.06 -28.42
N ASN A 69 -0.75 13.30 -29.29
CA ASN A 69 -0.54 13.38 -30.74
C ASN A 69 -0.09 14.76 -31.22
N ASP A 70 -0.30 15.80 -30.38
CA ASP A 70 0.08 17.19 -30.69
C ASP A 70 0.57 17.88 -29.41
N ILE A 71 1.75 17.46 -28.97
CA ILE A 71 2.34 17.96 -27.71
C ILE A 71 2.88 19.37 -27.93
N PRO A 72 2.37 20.41 -27.22
CA PRO A 72 2.88 21.75 -27.31
C PRO A 72 4.34 21.82 -26.85
N ARG A 73 5.16 22.62 -27.59
CA ARG A 73 6.55 22.77 -27.31
C ARG A 73 6.87 24.20 -26.85
N ASN A 74 7.82 24.32 -25.93
CA ASN A 74 8.40 25.62 -25.54
C ASN A 74 9.52 26.06 -26.52
N ASP A 75 10.07 27.26 -26.35
CA ASP A 75 11.10 27.81 -27.20
C ASP A 75 12.40 26.99 -27.22
N GLU A 76 12.63 26.15 -26.22
CA GLU A 76 13.77 25.24 -26.09
C GLU A 76 13.52 23.87 -26.72
N GLY A 77 12.32 23.64 -27.28
CA GLY A 77 11.89 22.36 -27.87
C GLY A 77 11.39 21.30 -26.87
N GLY A 78 11.38 21.60 -25.58
CA GLY A 78 10.80 20.78 -24.53
C GLY A 78 9.26 20.84 -24.52
N VAL A 79 8.63 20.04 -23.67
CA VAL A 79 7.17 20.09 -23.48
C VAL A 79 6.78 21.40 -22.81
N ASP A 80 5.82 22.12 -23.38
CA ASP A 80 5.25 23.32 -22.75
C ASP A 80 4.16 22.96 -21.75
N TYR A 81 4.56 22.66 -20.52
CA TYR A 81 3.64 22.35 -19.42
C TYR A 81 2.77 23.54 -18.98
N THR A 82 3.04 24.78 -19.43
CA THR A 82 2.13 25.90 -19.13
C THR A 82 0.75 25.71 -19.76
N LYS A 83 0.65 24.85 -20.75
CA LYS A 83 -0.61 24.46 -21.44
C LYS A 83 -1.29 23.26 -20.75
N ASP A 84 -0.64 22.58 -19.84
CA ASP A 84 -1.20 21.46 -19.09
C ASP A 84 -2.06 21.93 -17.92
N PHE A 85 -2.88 21.02 -17.36
CA PHE A 85 -3.82 21.32 -16.27
C PHE A 85 -3.13 21.96 -15.07
N PHE A 86 -2.05 21.36 -14.59
CA PHE A 86 -1.29 21.85 -13.43
C PHE A 86 -0.26 22.95 -13.78
N LYS A 87 -0.08 23.29 -15.04
CA LYS A 87 0.92 24.23 -15.56
C LYS A 87 2.38 23.90 -15.19
N ARG A 88 2.63 22.65 -14.82
CA ARG A 88 3.93 22.08 -14.45
C ARG A 88 3.89 20.57 -14.60
N PRO A 89 5.05 19.88 -14.65
CA PRO A 89 5.10 18.43 -14.59
C PRO A 89 4.48 17.92 -13.28
N VAL A 90 3.63 16.90 -13.39
CA VAL A 90 2.99 16.22 -12.26
C VAL A 90 2.99 14.72 -12.51
N ASN A 91 3.18 13.98 -11.45
CA ASN A 91 3.27 12.52 -11.49
C ASN A 91 2.31 11.89 -10.46
N LEU A 92 2.09 10.58 -10.59
CA LEU A 92 1.49 9.78 -9.52
C LEU A 92 2.54 9.52 -8.43
N THR A 93 2.13 9.62 -7.18
CA THR A 93 3.04 9.45 -6.03
C THR A 93 3.58 8.03 -5.92
N VAL A 94 4.83 7.90 -5.52
CA VAL A 94 5.49 6.63 -5.20
C VAL A 94 5.43 6.31 -3.70
N SER A 95 5.07 7.31 -2.87
CA SER A 95 4.92 7.20 -1.40
C SER A 95 4.23 8.45 -0.87
N GLY A 96 3.51 8.32 0.23
CA GLY A 96 2.94 9.45 0.98
C GLY A 96 3.88 10.04 2.02
N GLN A 97 5.12 9.55 2.11
CA GLN A 97 6.05 9.86 3.20
C GLN A 97 6.35 11.34 3.34
N LEU A 98 6.68 12.06 2.25
CA LEU A 98 7.06 13.48 2.32
C LEU A 98 6.01 14.35 2.98
N GLU A 99 4.77 14.18 2.59
CA GLU A 99 3.64 14.94 3.15
C GLU A 99 3.28 14.44 4.54
N ALA A 100 3.40 13.12 4.80
CA ALA A 100 3.17 12.54 6.12
C ALA A 100 4.20 13.02 7.14
N GLU A 101 5.48 13.11 6.80
CA GLU A 101 6.52 13.69 7.67
C GLU A 101 6.20 15.15 8.04
N ALA A 102 5.76 15.96 7.07
CA ALA A 102 5.36 17.33 7.34
C ALA A 102 4.17 17.40 8.32
N MET A 103 3.23 16.46 8.21
CA MET A 103 2.09 16.36 9.14
C MET A 103 2.51 15.82 10.51
N ALA A 104 3.46 14.88 10.57
CA ALA A 104 4.00 14.37 11.82
C ALA A 104 4.67 15.45 12.66
N MET A 105 5.30 16.43 12.04
CA MET A 105 5.89 17.58 12.73
C MET A 105 4.86 18.42 13.49
N ALA A 106 3.59 18.35 13.12
CA ALA A 106 2.51 19.08 13.77
C ALA A 106 1.61 18.20 14.66
N LEU A 107 1.40 16.92 14.25
CA LEU A 107 0.44 16.01 14.85
C LEU A 107 1.08 14.90 15.69
N GLY A 108 2.40 14.75 15.64
CA GLY A 108 3.14 13.69 16.34
C GLY A 108 3.14 12.39 15.55
N ASN A 109 2.30 11.43 15.95
CA ASN A 109 2.20 10.15 15.26
C ASN A 109 1.09 10.21 14.21
N VAL A 110 1.45 9.98 12.95
CA VAL A 110 0.50 9.93 11.83
C VAL A 110 0.70 8.66 11.02
N TYR A 111 -0.26 8.31 10.19
CA TYR A 111 -0.08 7.26 9.20
C TYR A 111 -0.88 7.56 7.93
N THR A 112 -0.36 7.13 6.80
CA THR A 112 -1.10 7.03 5.55
C THR A 112 -1.45 5.58 5.28
N PHE A 113 -2.54 5.35 4.57
CA PHE A 113 -2.88 4.05 4.01
C PHE A 113 -3.63 4.29 2.71
N GLY A 114 -2.92 4.15 1.60
CA GLY A 114 -3.46 4.51 0.30
C GLY A 114 -2.66 3.99 -0.89
N PRO A 115 -3.15 4.24 -2.10
CA PRO A 115 -2.52 3.77 -3.32
C PRO A 115 -1.22 4.53 -3.60
N THR A 116 -0.22 3.79 -4.05
CA THR A 116 1.05 4.28 -4.56
C THR A 116 1.35 3.65 -5.90
N PHE A 117 2.18 4.33 -6.71
CA PHE A 117 2.38 3.98 -8.11
C PHE A 117 3.87 4.01 -8.43
N ARG A 118 4.40 2.92 -8.96
CA ARG A 118 5.82 2.81 -9.36
C ARG A 118 5.91 2.27 -10.77
N ALA A 119 6.61 2.99 -11.65
CA ALA A 119 6.76 2.65 -13.07
C ALA A 119 7.99 1.77 -13.35
N GLU A 120 8.56 1.17 -12.32
CA GLU A 120 9.72 0.29 -12.44
C GLU A 120 9.46 -0.88 -13.40
N LYS A 121 10.42 -1.15 -14.27
CA LYS A 121 10.34 -2.23 -15.27
C LYS A 121 10.70 -3.59 -14.67
N SER A 122 10.04 -3.97 -13.59
CA SER A 122 10.19 -5.28 -12.94
C SER A 122 9.09 -6.22 -13.43
N TYR A 123 9.48 -7.28 -14.13
CA TYR A 123 8.54 -8.27 -14.69
C TYR A 123 8.52 -9.54 -13.83
N ASP A 124 8.18 -9.40 -12.56
CA ASP A 124 8.04 -10.55 -11.66
C ASP A 124 6.67 -10.60 -10.98
N THR A 125 6.40 -11.64 -10.21
CA THR A 125 5.11 -11.85 -9.54
C THR A 125 4.94 -11.04 -8.26
N ARG A 126 5.93 -10.27 -7.85
CA ARG A 126 5.95 -9.52 -6.58
C ARG A 126 5.88 -8.01 -6.75
N HIS A 127 6.10 -7.51 -7.98
CA HIS A 127 6.03 -6.09 -8.29
C HIS A 127 4.73 -5.76 -9.00
N ALA A 128 3.99 -4.82 -8.46
CA ALA A 128 2.80 -4.24 -9.07
C ALA A 128 3.02 -2.75 -9.31
N ALA A 129 2.50 -2.25 -10.42
CA ALA A 129 2.60 -0.83 -10.76
C ALA A 129 1.71 0.06 -9.88
N GLU A 130 0.68 -0.53 -9.27
CA GLU A 130 -0.22 0.10 -8.30
C GLU A 130 -0.39 -0.84 -7.11
N PHE A 131 -0.20 -0.34 -5.91
CA PHE A 131 -0.38 -1.07 -4.65
C PHE A 131 -0.70 -0.11 -3.52
N TRP A 132 -1.22 -0.64 -2.42
CA TRP A 132 -1.49 0.14 -1.22
C TRP A 132 -0.34 -0.02 -0.23
N MET A 133 0.11 1.10 0.32
CA MET A 133 1.12 1.12 1.39
C MET A 133 0.50 1.60 2.69
N ILE A 134 0.94 1.00 3.79
CA ILE A 134 0.75 1.51 5.14
C ILE A 134 2.06 2.16 5.57
N GLU A 135 2.03 3.45 5.85
CA GLU A 135 3.21 4.27 6.09
C GLU A 135 3.02 5.09 7.37
N PRO A 136 3.37 4.53 8.55
CA PRO A 136 3.36 5.29 9.79
C PRO A 136 4.59 6.18 9.90
N GLU A 137 4.38 7.43 10.31
CA GLU A 137 5.42 8.39 10.62
C GLU A 137 5.30 8.81 12.11
N MET A 138 6.37 8.62 12.85
CA MET A 138 6.42 8.88 14.29
C MET A 138 7.46 9.94 14.61
N ALA A 139 7.00 11.12 15.01
CA ALA A 139 7.89 12.18 15.44
C ALA A 139 8.69 11.74 16.69
N PHE A 140 10.00 11.98 16.67
CA PHE A 140 10.92 11.69 17.78
C PHE A 140 11.10 10.21 18.14
N ALA A 141 10.65 9.28 17.31
CA ALA A 141 10.85 7.85 17.52
C ALA A 141 12.28 7.43 17.18
N ASP A 142 12.79 6.48 17.95
CA ASP A 142 14.03 5.77 17.65
C ASP A 142 13.74 4.45 16.92
N LEU A 143 14.81 3.75 16.52
CA LEU A 143 14.71 2.46 15.85
C LEU A 143 13.96 1.42 16.70
N ASN A 144 14.15 1.41 18.03
CA ASN A 144 13.49 0.43 18.89
C ASN A 144 11.98 0.67 18.92
N THR A 145 11.55 1.91 19.09
CA THR A 145 10.14 2.31 19.04
C THR A 145 9.50 1.91 17.70
N TYR A 146 10.22 2.11 16.60
CA TYR A 146 9.76 1.71 15.27
C TYR A 146 9.59 0.17 15.19
N LEU A 147 10.58 -0.60 15.60
CA LEU A 147 10.55 -2.06 15.55
C LEU A 147 9.44 -2.64 16.44
N GLU A 148 9.22 -2.08 17.63
CA GLU A 148 8.14 -2.49 18.54
C GLU A 148 6.76 -2.22 17.91
N THR A 149 6.59 -1.06 17.29
CA THR A 149 5.33 -0.70 16.61
C THR A 149 5.06 -1.62 15.42
N ALA A 150 6.07 -1.90 14.60
CA ALA A 150 5.95 -2.79 13.44
C ALA A 150 5.61 -4.23 13.86
N GLU A 151 6.22 -4.73 14.93
CA GLU A 151 5.93 -6.05 15.51
C GLU A 151 4.51 -6.11 16.07
N ALA A 152 4.11 -5.12 16.86
CA ALA A 152 2.78 -5.03 17.45
C ALA A 152 1.69 -4.97 16.36
N MET A 153 1.88 -4.16 15.33
CA MET A 153 0.98 -4.06 14.18
C MET A 153 0.84 -5.40 13.47
N THR A 154 1.95 -6.07 13.19
CA THR A 154 1.94 -7.35 12.46
C THR A 154 1.17 -8.42 13.25
N ARG A 155 1.44 -8.55 14.55
CA ARG A 155 0.72 -9.48 15.43
C ARG A 155 -0.76 -9.15 15.53
N TYR A 156 -1.09 -7.87 15.65
CA TYR A 156 -2.47 -7.41 15.75
C TYR A 156 -3.28 -7.79 14.50
N VAL A 157 -2.76 -7.48 13.32
CA VAL A 157 -3.43 -7.79 12.06
C VAL A 157 -3.63 -9.29 11.89
N ILE A 158 -2.59 -10.10 12.19
CA ILE A 158 -2.70 -11.56 12.09
C ILE A 158 -3.77 -12.10 13.04
N ARG A 159 -3.76 -11.71 14.32
CA ARG A 159 -4.78 -12.13 15.29
C ARG A 159 -6.18 -11.71 14.88
N TYR A 160 -6.30 -10.46 14.44
CA TYR A 160 -7.56 -9.94 13.93
C TYR A 160 -8.12 -10.80 12.79
N LEU A 161 -7.28 -11.20 11.84
CA LEU A 161 -7.69 -12.06 10.73
C LEU A 161 -8.03 -13.48 11.17
N LEU A 162 -7.28 -14.07 12.09
CA LEU A 162 -7.59 -15.39 12.66
C LEU A 162 -8.96 -15.38 13.34
N ASP A 163 -9.31 -14.31 14.03
CA ASP A 163 -10.56 -14.18 14.76
C ASP A 163 -11.76 -13.83 13.87
N ASN A 164 -11.55 -13.03 12.81
CA ASN A 164 -12.62 -12.43 12.01
C ASN A 164 -12.77 -13.02 10.59
N CYS A 165 -11.83 -13.86 10.15
CA CYS A 165 -11.85 -14.50 8.83
C CYS A 165 -11.63 -16.03 8.90
N PRO A 166 -12.22 -16.77 9.86
CA PRO A 166 -11.92 -18.19 10.04
C PRO A 166 -12.28 -19.03 8.81
N ASP A 167 -13.39 -18.75 8.16
CA ASP A 167 -13.88 -19.51 6.99
C ASP A 167 -12.98 -19.28 5.77
N GLU A 168 -12.59 -18.04 5.52
CA GLU A 168 -11.69 -17.67 4.43
C GLU A 168 -10.29 -18.24 4.63
N LEU A 169 -9.77 -18.18 5.86
CA LEU A 169 -8.47 -18.76 6.19
C LEU A 169 -8.50 -20.29 6.11
N ALA A 170 -9.56 -20.94 6.55
CA ALA A 170 -9.74 -22.38 6.38
C ALA A 170 -9.78 -22.78 4.90
N PHE A 171 -10.46 -21.98 4.06
CA PHE A 171 -10.46 -22.18 2.61
C PHE A 171 -9.06 -22.09 2.01
N PHE A 172 -8.28 -21.05 2.34
CA PHE A 172 -6.92 -20.93 1.87
C PHE A 172 -6.00 -22.02 2.40
N ASN A 173 -6.15 -22.40 3.68
CA ASN A 173 -5.38 -23.48 4.30
C ASN A 173 -5.65 -24.82 3.61
N GLN A 174 -6.88 -25.08 3.20
CA GLN A 174 -7.26 -26.33 2.54
C GLN A 174 -6.79 -26.40 1.08
N PHE A 175 -6.95 -25.33 0.32
CA PHE A 175 -6.82 -25.36 -1.14
C PHE A 175 -5.53 -24.76 -1.69
N PHE A 176 -4.84 -23.93 -0.91
CA PHE A 176 -3.65 -23.21 -1.39
C PHE A 176 -2.39 -23.50 -0.56
N ASP A 177 -2.50 -23.51 0.77
CA ASP A 177 -1.34 -23.67 1.64
C ASP A 177 -1.74 -24.33 2.96
N LYS A 178 -1.51 -25.65 3.05
CA LYS A 178 -1.90 -26.49 4.18
C LYS A 178 -1.28 -26.11 5.54
N GLY A 179 -0.21 -25.30 5.53
CA GLY A 179 0.44 -24.79 6.74
C GLY A 179 0.10 -23.34 7.08
N LEU A 180 -0.86 -22.74 6.38
CA LEU A 180 -1.15 -21.31 6.52
C LEU A 180 -1.55 -20.93 7.95
N ILE A 181 -2.54 -21.59 8.53
CA ILE A 181 -3.07 -21.25 9.87
C ILE A 181 -2.00 -21.47 10.93
N GLU A 182 -1.33 -22.63 10.91
CA GLU A 182 -0.24 -22.92 11.85
C GLU A 182 0.87 -21.86 11.81
N ARG A 183 1.25 -21.42 10.62
CA ARG A 183 2.24 -20.37 10.45
C ARG A 183 1.76 -19.00 10.94
N LEU A 184 0.51 -18.64 10.71
CA LEU A 184 -0.07 -17.40 11.24
C LEU A 184 -0.14 -17.41 12.77
N GLU A 185 -0.56 -18.53 13.37
CA GLU A 185 -0.57 -18.71 14.83
C GLU A 185 0.84 -18.63 15.42
N LEU A 186 1.82 -19.26 14.78
CA LEU A 186 3.22 -19.20 15.20
C LEU A 186 3.73 -17.75 15.19
N VAL A 187 3.53 -17.01 14.11
CA VAL A 187 3.97 -15.60 14.02
C VAL A 187 3.27 -14.72 15.04
N ALA A 188 1.96 -14.92 15.23
CA ALA A 188 1.18 -14.13 16.18
C ALA A 188 1.57 -14.37 17.65
N SER A 189 2.18 -15.52 17.96
CA SER A 189 2.56 -15.92 19.32
C SER A 189 4.05 -15.81 19.64
N SER A 190 4.91 -15.68 18.61
CA SER A 190 6.36 -15.65 18.77
C SER A 190 6.90 -14.22 18.93
N ASP A 191 8.03 -14.09 19.59
CA ASP A 191 8.79 -12.84 19.62
C ASP A 191 9.58 -12.69 18.31
N PHE A 192 9.65 -11.48 17.78
CA PHE A 192 10.38 -11.19 16.55
C PHE A 192 11.86 -11.00 16.86
N ALA A 193 12.71 -11.77 16.21
CA ALA A 193 14.14 -11.64 16.36
C ALA A 193 14.64 -10.29 15.86
N ARG A 194 15.55 -9.68 16.62
CA ARG A 194 16.31 -8.48 16.20
C ARG A 194 17.64 -8.94 15.63
N VAL A 195 17.82 -8.74 14.32
CA VAL A 195 19.04 -9.17 13.61
C VAL A 195 19.73 -7.92 13.05
N THR A 196 21.04 -7.81 13.27
CA THR A 196 21.85 -6.77 12.61
C THR A 196 22.22 -7.21 11.20
N TYR A 197 22.30 -6.24 10.30
CA TYR A 197 22.72 -6.46 8.92
C TYR A 197 24.20 -6.76 8.80
#